data_2dc45e2c6fd4998ffd321f2d5a56e15a
#
_entry.id   2dc45e2c6fd4998ffd321f2d5a56e15a
#
_cell.length_a   1.000
_cell.length_b   1.000
_cell.length_c   1.000
_cell.angle_alpha   90.00
_cell.angle_beta   90.00
_cell.angle_gamma   90.00
#
_symmetry.space_group_name_H-M   'P 1'
#
loop_
_entity.id
_entity.type
_entity.pdbx_description
1 polymer ?
#
loop_
_entity_poly.entity_id
_entity_poly.type
_entity_poly.pdbx_seq_one_letter_code
_entity_poly.pdbx_strand_id
1 'polypeptide(L)'
;LRVSDIRKLKWSDLQKSGERIRIEIKMQKTKEPLYLPISDEALKWLPQQNEAKGDGLIFPLTHEGTINKILQKWAKDAGVIKHISFHVARHTHATMMLTLGADLYTVSKLLGHKNIATTQIYAKIVDKKKEEAISLIPNLTD
;
A
#
# COMPACT_ATOMS: atom_id res chain seq x y z
N LEU A 1 1.01 1.90 3.18
CA LEU A 1 1.14 2.36 4.58
C LEU A 1 0.06 1.73 5.46
N ARG A 2 0.28 1.72 6.79
CA ARG A 2 -0.77 1.44 7.78
C ARG A 2 -1.54 2.72 8.10
N VAL A 3 -2.77 2.60 8.58
CA VAL A 3 -3.58 3.78 8.97
C VAL A 3 -2.87 4.63 10.02
N SER A 4 -2.15 4.01 10.95
CA SER A 4 -1.33 4.71 11.96
C SER A 4 -0.22 5.57 11.35
N ASP A 5 0.34 5.15 10.23
CA ASP A 5 1.37 5.90 9.51
C ASP A 5 0.72 7.05 8.71
N ILE A 6 -0.39 6.76 8.01
CA ILE A 6 -1.13 7.77 7.21
C ILE A 6 -1.64 8.92 8.08
N ARG A 7 -2.12 8.61 9.29
CA ARG A 7 -2.62 9.64 10.23
C ARG A 7 -1.55 10.61 10.73
N LYS A 8 -0.29 10.27 10.60
CA LYS A 8 0.84 11.11 11.02
C LYS A 8 1.67 11.62 9.85
N LEU A 9 1.29 11.25 8.63
CA LEU A 9 2.00 11.63 7.43
C LEU A 9 1.88 13.13 7.19
N LYS A 10 3.03 13.79 7.05
CA LYS A 10 3.17 15.22 6.84
C LYS A 10 3.66 15.53 5.44
N TRP A 11 3.51 16.77 5.03
CA TRP A 11 4.05 17.22 3.75
C TRP A 11 5.57 17.14 3.70
N SER A 12 6.27 17.40 4.83
CA SER A 12 7.72 17.24 4.95
C SER A 12 8.22 15.80 4.78
N ASP A 13 7.34 14.80 4.93
CA ASP A 13 7.70 13.40 4.69
C ASP A 13 7.75 13.04 3.20
N LEU A 14 7.29 13.95 2.31
CA LEU A 14 7.40 13.79 0.86
C LEU A 14 8.72 14.38 0.39
N GLN A 15 9.64 13.52 -0.02
CA GLN A 15 10.97 13.90 -0.46
C GLN A 15 11.15 13.67 -1.96
N LYS A 16 11.78 14.65 -2.63
CA LYS A 16 12.16 14.49 -4.04
C LYS A 16 13.42 13.62 -4.12
N SER A 17 13.37 12.57 -4.93
CA SER A 17 14.48 11.65 -5.19
C SER A 17 14.67 11.51 -6.70
N GLY A 18 15.56 12.31 -7.29
CA GLY A 18 15.64 12.47 -8.74
C GLY A 18 14.36 13.08 -9.29
N GLU A 19 13.78 12.45 -10.28
CA GLU A 19 12.50 12.87 -10.91
C GLU A 19 11.26 12.35 -10.16
N ARG A 20 11.42 11.52 -9.13
CA ARG A 20 10.32 10.88 -8.41
C ARG A 20 10.16 11.46 -7.02
N ILE A 21 8.94 11.35 -6.50
CA ILE A 21 8.61 11.66 -5.11
C ILE A 21 8.53 10.35 -4.33
N ARG A 22 9.05 10.35 -3.12
CA ARG A 22 8.95 9.24 -2.19
C ARG A 22 8.52 9.71 -0.81
N ILE A 23 7.87 8.84 -0.06
CA ILE A 23 7.59 9.00 1.36
C ILE A 23 8.79 8.49 2.15
N GLU A 24 9.28 9.30 3.07
CA GLU A 24 10.33 8.91 4.02
C GLU A 24 9.79 9.08 5.44
N ILE A 25 9.51 7.97 6.10
CA ILE A 25 8.93 7.99 7.46
C ILE A 25 9.58 6.94 8.36
N LYS A 26 9.48 7.18 9.67
CA LYS A 26 9.65 6.13 10.68
C LYS A 26 8.28 5.53 11.00
N MET A 27 8.07 4.27 10.64
CA MET A 27 6.79 3.59 10.83
C MET A 27 6.36 3.55 12.29
N GLN A 28 5.08 3.81 12.55
CA GLN A 28 4.55 3.91 13.92
C GLN A 28 4.61 2.57 14.67
N LYS A 29 4.32 1.46 13.99
CA LYS A 29 4.25 0.13 14.63
C LYS A 29 5.62 -0.52 14.82
N THR A 30 6.47 -0.50 13.79
CA THR A 30 7.74 -1.24 13.78
C THR A 30 8.94 -0.39 14.20
N LYS A 31 8.77 0.94 14.19
CA LYS A 31 9.84 1.94 14.42
C LYS A 31 10.98 1.88 13.39
N GLU A 32 10.81 1.12 12.33
CA GLU A 32 11.78 1.02 11.23
C GLU A 32 11.59 2.17 10.23
N PRO A 33 12.65 2.64 9.58
CA PRO A 33 12.52 3.57 8.47
C PRO A 33 11.83 2.90 7.28
N LEU A 34 11.02 3.66 6.56
CA LEU A 34 10.37 3.23 5.34
C LEU A 34 10.58 4.30 4.27
N TYR A 35 11.09 3.86 3.13
CA TYR A 35 11.25 4.65 1.91
C TYR A 35 10.29 4.09 0.86
N LEU A 36 9.22 4.82 0.58
CA LEU A 36 8.15 4.33 -0.30
C LEU A 36 8.02 5.25 -1.52
N PRO A 37 8.41 4.79 -2.73
CA PRO A 37 8.15 5.54 -3.95
C PRO A 37 6.64 5.76 -4.15
N ILE A 38 6.26 6.92 -4.62
CA ILE A 38 4.87 7.24 -4.96
C ILE A 38 4.75 7.19 -6.47
N SER A 39 3.72 6.52 -6.99
CA SER A 39 3.40 6.53 -8.41
C SER A 39 2.74 7.86 -8.80
N ASP A 40 2.87 8.25 -10.08
CA ASP A 40 2.23 9.45 -10.61
C ASP A 40 0.71 9.40 -10.41
N GLU A 41 0.13 8.22 -10.51
CA GLU A 41 -1.29 8.03 -10.22
C GLU A 41 -1.63 8.34 -8.76
N ALA A 42 -0.82 7.89 -7.82
CA ALA A 42 -1.05 8.17 -6.40
C ALA A 42 -0.85 9.65 -6.06
N LEU A 43 0.03 10.36 -6.77
CA LEU A 43 0.23 11.81 -6.60
C LEU A 43 -1.02 12.61 -6.95
N LYS A 44 -1.81 12.19 -7.95
CA LYS A 44 -3.06 12.86 -8.34
C LYS A 44 -4.12 12.86 -7.24
N TRP A 45 -4.04 11.89 -6.33
CA TRP A 45 -4.98 11.72 -5.22
C TRP A 45 -4.54 12.37 -3.92
N LEU A 46 -3.37 13.01 -3.90
CA LEU A 46 -2.98 13.82 -2.75
C LEU A 46 -3.86 15.07 -2.67
N PRO A 47 -4.28 15.47 -1.47
CA PRO A 47 -4.98 16.74 -1.30
C PRO A 47 -4.07 17.91 -1.70
N GLN A 48 -4.66 19.06 -2.02
CA GLN A 48 -3.86 20.27 -2.24
C GLN A 48 -3.19 20.71 -0.95
N GLN A 49 -1.89 20.99 -1.02
CA GLN A 49 -1.16 21.53 0.11
C GLN A 49 -1.63 22.97 0.39
N ASN A 50 -2.06 23.22 1.60
CA ASN A 50 -2.36 24.56 2.05
C ASN A 50 -1.09 25.17 2.65
N GLU A 51 -0.39 25.99 1.88
CA GLU A 51 0.88 26.63 2.28
C GLU A 51 0.75 27.47 3.54
N ALA A 52 -0.42 28.07 3.79
CA ALA A 52 -0.68 28.85 5.00
C ALA A 52 -0.65 28.01 6.29
N LYS A 53 -0.77 26.68 6.20
CA LYS A 53 -0.71 25.76 7.34
C LYS A 53 0.69 25.13 7.55
N GLY A 54 1.68 25.50 6.74
CA GLY A 54 3.05 25.00 6.85
C GLY A 54 3.14 23.48 6.72
N ASP A 55 3.99 22.85 7.56
CA ASP A 55 4.21 21.39 7.60
C ASP A 55 3.05 20.66 8.32
N GLY A 56 1.86 20.75 7.76
CA GLY A 56 0.67 20.09 8.27
C GLY A 56 0.56 18.62 7.86
N LEU A 57 -0.40 17.93 8.49
CA LEU A 57 -0.76 16.55 8.09
C LEU A 57 -1.34 16.55 6.67
N ILE A 58 -0.90 15.60 5.83
CA ILE A 58 -1.48 15.39 4.49
C ILE A 58 -2.93 14.92 4.63
N PHE A 59 -3.18 13.98 5.52
CA PHE A 59 -4.52 13.44 5.79
C PHE A 59 -4.89 13.65 7.26
N PRO A 60 -5.66 14.68 7.60
CA PRO A 60 -6.12 14.93 8.97
C PRO A 60 -7.24 13.94 9.35
N LEU A 61 -6.90 12.68 9.44
CA LEU A 61 -7.84 11.59 9.72
C LEU A 61 -8.17 11.49 11.21
N THR A 62 -9.44 11.24 11.52
CA THR A 62 -9.93 10.93 12.86
C THR A 62 -9.45 9.58 13.39
N HIS A 63 -10.02 9.10 14.49
CA HIS A 63 -9.67 7.79 15.05
C HIS A 63 -10.03 6.66 14.07
N GLU A 64 -9.22 5.59 14.03
CA GLU A 64 -9.34 4.46 13.09
C GLU A 64 -10.73 3.82 13.09
N GLY A 65 -11.33 3.63 14.27
CA GLY A 65 -12.66 3.07 14.38
C GLY A 65 -13.74 3.92 13.71
N THR A 66 -13.62 5.26 13.80
CA THR A 66 -14.53 6.19 13.12
C THR A 66 -14.38 6.12 11.62
N ILE A 67 -13.13 6.08 11.13
CA ILE A 67 -12.84 5.99 9.69
C ILE A 67 -13.42 4.70 9.12
N ASN A 68 -13.22 3.56 9.79
CA ASN A 68 -13.75 2.29 9.33
C ASN A 68 -15.29 2.28 9.29
N LYS A 69 -15.97 2.93 10.24
CA LYS A 69 -17.43 3.11 10.18
C LYS A 69 -17.87 3.92 8.96
N ILE A 70 -17.15 5.00 8.65
CA ILE A 70 -17.42 5.84 7.47
C ILE A 70 -17.22 5.02 6.19
N LEU A 71 -16.12 4.26 6.09
CA LEU A 71 -15.83 3.40 4.94
C LEU A 71 -16.90 2.31 4.75
N GLN A 72 -17.37 1.70 5.83
CA GLN A 72 -18.44 0.70 5.77
C GLN A 72 -19.77 1.31 5.31
N LYS A 73 -20.10 2.50 5.83
CA LYS A 73 -21.29 3.23 5.37
C LYS A 73 -21.20 3.55 3.88
N TRP A 74 -20.08 4.12 3.44
CA TRP A 74 -19.83 4.42 2.04
C TRP A 74 -19.93 3.16 1.16
N ALA A 75 -19.33 2.05 1.57
CA ALA A 75 -19.40 0.79 0.85
C ALA A 75 -20.84 0.28 0.70
N LYS A 76 -21.62 0.36 1.79
CA LYS A 76 -23.04 -0.01 1.77
C LYS A 76 -23.85 0.88 0.81
N ASP A 77 -23.63 2.21 0.87
CA ASP A 77 -24.31 3.17 0.01
C ASP A 77 -23.95 2.96 -1.48
N ALA A 78 -22.74 2.46 -1.76
CA ALA A 78 -22.26 2.08 -3.09
C ALA A 78 -22.66 0.65 -3.53
N GLY A 79 -23.47 -0.07 -2.76
CA GLY A 79 -23.89 -1.45 -3.07
C GLY A 79 -22.79 -2.49 -2.90
N VAL A 80 -21.67 -2.17 -2.22
CA VAL A 80 -20.58 -3.10 -1.96
C VAL A 80 -20.91 -3.96 -0.75
N ILE A 81 -21.14 -5.26 -0.97
CA ILE A 81 -21.52 -6.21 0.09
C ILE A 81 -20.33 -6.62 0.97
N LYS A 82 -19.09 -6.55 0.41
CA LYS A 82 -17.87 -6.95 1.12
C LYS A 82 -17.56 -5.97 2.26
N HIS A 83 -17.05 -6.49 3.37
CA HIS A 83 -16.54 -5.68 4.47
C HIS A 83 -15.31 -4.88 4.00
N ILE A 84 -15.41 -3.55 4.01
CA ILE A 84 -14.34 -2.64 3.61
C ILE A 84 -13.71 -2.00 4.86
N SER A 85 -12.39 -1.96 4.90
CA SER A 85 -11.61 -1.30 5.93
C SER A 85 -10.26 -0.83 5.38
N PHE A 86 -9.52 0.00 6.11
CA PHE A 86 -8.15 0.37 5.73
C PHE A 86 -7.24 -0.83 5.54
N HIS A 87 -7.45 -1.89 6.32
CA HIS A 87 -6.65 -3.11 6.21
C HIS A 87 -6.90 -3.83 4.88
N VAL A 88 -8.15 -3.85 4.43
CA VAL A 88 -8.53 -4.42 3.12
C VAL A 88 -7.82 -3.69 1.98
N ALA A 89 -7.77 -2.35 1.99
CA ALA A 89 -7.06 -1.59 0.96
C ALA A 89 -5.57 -1.97 0.89
N ARG A 90 -4.92 -2.18 2.05
CA ARG A 90 -3.53 -2.63 2.12
C ARG A 90 -3.35 -4.05 1.56
N HIS A 91 -4.27 -4.98 1.88
CA HIS A 91 -4.27 -6.33 1.31
C HIS A 91 -4.47 -6.28 -0.20
N THR A 92 -5.42 -5.49 -0.68
CA THR A 92 -5.69 -5.30 -2.12
C THR A 92 -4.45 -4.80 -2.85
N HIS A 93 -3.75 -3.79 -2.29
CA HIS A 93 -2.50 -3.31 -2.86
C HIS A 93 -1.44 -4.42 -2.95
N ALA A 94 -1.26 -5.21 -1.89
CA ALA A 94 -0.30 -6.31 -1.88
C ALA A 94 -0.62 -7.38 -2.93
N THR A 95 -1.87 -7.81 -3.01
CA THR A 95 -2.31 -8.81 -3.98
C THR A 95 -2.19 -8.28 -5.41
N MET A 96 -2.56 -7.03 -5.66
CA MET A 96 -2.43 -6.38 -6.95
C MET A 96 -0.97 -6.35 -7.42
N MET A 97 -0.03 -5.93 -6.55
CA MET A 97 1.39 -5.88 -6.90
C MET A 97 1.95 -7.26 -7.27
N LEU A 98 1.59 -8.30 -6.51
CA LEU A 98 1.98 -9.68 -6.83
C LEU A 98 1.37 -10.15 -8.16
N THR A 99 0.11 -9.83 -8.41
CA THR A 99 -0.57 -10.16 -9.67
C THR A 99 0.10 -9.47 -10.86
N LEU A 100 0.55 -8.23 -10.69
CA LEU A 100 1.26 -7.46 -11.71
C LEU A 100 2.73 -7.91 -11.90
N GLY A 101 3.23 -8.86 -11.12
CA GLY A 101 4.55 -9.45 -11.32
C GLY A 101 5.61 -9.05 -10.31
N ALA A 102 5.31 -8.19 -9.34
CA ALA A 102 6.24 -7.89 -8.27
C ALA A 102 6.52 -9.17 -7.45
N ASP A 103 7.77 -9.37 -7.04
CA ASP A 103 8.15 -10.49 -6.19
C ASP A 103 7.72 -10.26 -4.73
N LEU A 104 7.63 -11.35 -3.97
CA LEU A 104 7.15 -11.32 -2.58
C LEU A 104 8.04 -10.48 -1.66
N TYR A 105 9.36 -10.48 -1.90
CA TYR A 105 10.31 -9.69 -1.10
C TYR A 105 10.10 -8.19 -1.33
N THR A 106 9.98 -7.76 -2.58
CA THR A 106 9.68 -6.37 -2.93
C THR A 106 8.38 -5.91 -2.32
N VAL A 107 7.29 -6.71 -2.43
CA VAL A 107 6.00 -6.39 -1.80
C VAL A 107 6.13 -6.31 -0.28
N SER A 108 6.90 -7.21 0.36
CA SER A 108 7.18 -7.16 1.80
C SER A 108 7.83 -5.84 2.21
N LYS A 109 8.81 -5.35 1.42
CA LYS A 109 9.49 -4.07 1.67
C LYS A 109 8.54 -2.88 1.47
N LEU A 110 7.75 -2.86 0.40
CA LEU A 110 6.74 -1.82 0.16
C LEU A 110 5.70 -1.75 1.28
N LEU A 111 5.35 -2.89 1.86
CA LEU A 111 4.46 -2.95 3.01
C LEU A 111 5.15 -2.59 4.34
N GLY A 112 6.47 -2.50 4.37
CA GLY A 112 7.24 -2.28 5.59
C GLY A 112 7.07 -3.43 6.60
N HIS A 113 7.10 -4.67 6.12
CA HIS A 113 7.16 -5.84 6.99
C HIS A 113 8.60 -6.09 7.44
N LYS A 114 8.80 -6.21 8.75
CA LYS A 114 10.11 -6.55 9.30
C LYS A 114 10.51 -7.99 8.96
N ASN A 115 9.54 -8.89 8.96
CA ASN A 115 9.73 -10.30 8.60
C ASN A 115 8.89 -10.63 7.36
N ILE A 116 9.53 -11.21 6.33
CA ILE A 116 8.88 -11.64 5.10
C ILE A 116 7.77 -12.67 5.35
N ALA A 117 7.87 -13.47 6.42
CA ALA A 117 6.83 -14.42 6.82
C ALA A 117 5.45 -13.77 6.98
N THR A 118 5.40 -12.48 7.37
CA THR A 118 4.14 -11.71 7.41
C THR A 118 3.51 -11.53 6.03
N THR A 119 4.29 -11.64 4.95
CA THR A 119 3.84 -11.49 3.57
C THR A 119 3.44 -12.84 2.97
N GLN A 120 3.80 -13.97 3.61
CA GLN A 120 3.49 -15.33 3.13
C GLN A 120 1.99 -15.63 3.07
N ILE A 121 1.15 -14.86 3.74
CA ILE A 121 -0.32 -14.96 3.57
C ILE A 121 -0.76 -14.78 2.10
N TYR A 122 0.10 -14.17 1.27
CA TYR A 122 -0.11 -14.00 -0.17
C TYR A 122 0.55 -15.08 -1.02
N ALA A 123 1.15 -16.12 -0.41
CA ALA A 123 1.92 -17.17 -1.10
C ALA A 123 1.12 -17.87 -2.21
N LYS A 124 -0.18 -18.10 -1.99
CA LYS A 124 -1.08 -18.70 -2.99
C LYS A 124 -1.09 -17.97 -4.33
N ILE A 125 -0.91 -16.64 -4.35
CA ILE A 125 -0.84 -15.84 -5.57
C ILE A 125 0.48 -16.12 -6.30
N VAL A 126 1.57 -16.27 -5.54
CA VAL A 126 2.89 -16.60 -6.08
C VAL A 126 2.90 -18.01 -6.65
N ASP A 127 2.26 -18.97 -5.99
CA ASP A 127 2.19 -20.37 -6.43
C ASP A 127 1.43 -20.48 -7.76
N LYS A 128 0.30 -19.79 -7.91
CA LYS A 128 -0.41 -19.72 -9.20
C LYS A 128 0.49 -19.21 -10.34
N LYS A 129 1.31 -18.20 -10.08
CA LYS A 129 2.26 -17.67 -11.07
C LYS A 129 3.38 -18.63 -11.41
N LYS A 130 3.82 -19.46 -10.46
CA LYS A 130 4.79 -20.54 -10.76
C LYS A 130 4.20 -21.55 -11.73
N GLU A 131 2.95 -21.97 -11.53
CA GLU A 131 2.23 -22.87 -12.45
C GLU A 131 2.12 -22.24 -13.86
N GLU A 132 1.73 -20.97 -13.93
CA GLU A 132 1.68 -20.23 -15.19
C GLU A 132 3.06 -20.16 -15.86
N ALA A 133 4.13 -19.88 -15.11
CA ALA A 133 5.49 -19.81 -15.64
C ALA A 133 5.99 -21.15 -16.18
N ILE A 134 5.71 -22.26 -15.50
CA ILE A 134 6.08 -23.61 -15.97
C ILE A 134 5.35 -23.94 -17.26
N SER A 135 4.10 -23.52 -17.41
CA SER A 135 3.32 -23.76 -18.63
C SER A 135 3.86 -23.04 -19.88
N LEU A 136 4.75 -22.04 -19.69
CA LEU A 136 5.40 -21.33 -20.80
C LEU A 136 6.63 -22.06 -21.35
N ILE A 137 7.10 -23.14 -20.71
CA ILE A 137 8.23 -23.90 -21.19
C ILE A 137 7.77 -24.69 -22.43
N PRO A 138 8.38 -24.49 -23.62
CA PRO A 138 8.00 -25.21 -24.83
C PRO A 138 8.37 -26.70 -24.72
N ASN A 139 7.60 -27.55 -25.38
CA ASN A 139 7.98 -28.94 -25.54
C ASN A 139 9.30 -29.04 -26.35
N LEU A 140 10.31 -29.64 -25.77
CA LEU A 140 11.63 -29.81 -26.41
C LEU A 140 11.71 -31.04 -27.34
N THR A 141 10.58 -31.68 -27.59
CA THR A 141 10.49 -32.95 -28.35
C THR A 141 9.73 -32.82 -29.69
N ASP A 142 9.76 -31.63 -30.31
CA ASP A 142 9.33 -31.45 -31.72
C ASP A 142 10.55 -31.39 -32.65
#